data_aadf6d41ee46d60ce7f600b7fee77641
#
_entry.id   aadf6d41ee46d60ce7f600b7fee77641
#
_cell.length_a   1.000
_cell.length_b   1.000
_cell.length_c   1.000
_cell.angle_alpha   90.00
_cell.angle_beta   90.00
_cell.angle_gamma   90.00
#
_symmetry.space_group_name_H-M   'P 1'
#
loop_
_entity.id
_entity.type
_entity.pdbx_description
1 polymer ?
#
loop_
_entity_poly.entity_id
_entity_poly.type
_entity_poly.pdbx_seq_one_letter_code
_entity_poly.pdbx_strand_id
1 'polypeptide(L)'
;MALSKLRLGQLKPADGSTTIGDPDFPKVKLLLPFDGSNGATSTTDSSNVNNSVTFVGTAQLSTAQSKFGGSSLLLDGDSDYIYVANSDLGTTSTESFTIEFWTYLIGGTGSQVNFYSDYSGASNGISFQKNSSNVLQVYNGDSLRIAGTTTISTGQWYHMALSGTSGSYKLFLNGTQEGSTSSNGFTAGSTNKYIGTFYWAGLGGAVRLVNGYIEDFRITKGEARYTSNFTPPTSAHLTSAGDVNKHIIVNSDADGVAIGTGGINQARIAKAWAEFDGSGITLNASYNVSSITDHGNRDYTINFSTAMTNANYSIVGSNIGQTASYNWSVVTGMGT
;
A
#
# COMPACT_ATOMS: atom_id res chain seq x y z
N MET A 1 26.89 -3.17 3.79
CA MET A 1 25.98 -2.67 2.74
C MET A 1 24.55 -2.90 3.22
N ALA A 2 23.82 -1.86 3.53
CA ALA A 2 22.41 -2.03 3.92
C ALA A 2 21.61 -2.39 2.66
N LEU A 3 20.99 -3.57 2.67
CA LEU A 3 20.04 -3.96 1.63
C LEU A 3 18.86 -2.99 1.68
N SER A 4 18.69 -2.19 0.62
CA SER A 4 17.51 -1.37 0.44
C SER A 4 16.29 -2.29 0.40
N LYS A 5 15.33 -2.09 1.31
CA LYS A 5 14.03 -2.78 1.27
C LYS A 5 13.38 -2.52 -0.08
N LEU A 6 13.31 -3.53 -0.93
CA LEU A 6 12.52 -3.48 -2.15
C LEU A 6 11.05 -3.35 -1.72
N ARG A 7 10.42 -2.21 -1.97
CA ARG A 7 8.99 -2.03 -1.68
C ARG A 7 8.20 -2.86 -2.69
N LEU A 8 7.45 -3.83 -2.21
CA LEU A 8 6.65 -4.75 -3.02
C LEU A 8 5.68 -4.05 -4.00
N GLY A 9 5.28 -2.81 -3.74
CA GLY A 9 4.47 -2.01 -4.66
C GLY A 9 5.14 -1.61 -5.99
N GLN A 10 6.41 -2.00 -6.22
CA GLN A 10 7.15 -1.70 -7.46
C GLN A 10 7.37 -2.94 -8.35
N LEU A 11 6.99 -4.13 -7.90
CA LEU A 11 7.05 -5.33 -8.72
C LEU A 11 5.75 -5.46 -9.52
N LYS A 12 5.74 -4.97 -10.75
CA LYS A 12 4.70 -5.35 -11.72
C LYS A 12 5.03 -6.74 -12.25
N PRO A 13 4.07 -7.69 -12.24
CA PRO A 13 4.22 -8.93 -13.00
C PRO A 13 4.45 -8.60 -14.48
N ALA A 14 5.31 -9.34 -15.14
CA ALA A 14 5.63 -9.13 -16.56
C ALA A 14 4.41 -9.30 -17.51
N ASP A 15 3.35 -9.93 -17.03
CA ASP A 15 2.10 -10.17 -17.76
C ASP A 15 0.99 -9.13 -17.53
N GLY A 16 1.24 -8.14 -16.68
CA GLY A 16 0.29 -7.06 -16.39
C GLY A 16 -0.98 -7.47 -15.64
N SER A 17 -1.11 -8.71 -15.19
CA SER A 17 -2.40 -9.31 -14.80
C SER A 17 -2.67 -9.42 -13.30
N THR A 18 -1.71 -9.15 -12.42
CA THR A 18 -1.96 -9.22 -10.98
C THR A 18 -1.47 -7.97 -10.26
N THR A 19 -2.41 -7.25 -9.70
CA THR A 19 -2.16 -6.14 -8.79
C THR A 19 -1.54 -6.70 -7.52
N ILE A 20 -0.25 -6.44 -7.30
CA ILE A 20 0.34 -6.67 -6.00
C ILE A 20 -0.33 -5.69 -5.05
N GLY A 21 -0.93 -6.18 -3.96
CA GLY A 21 -1.62 -5.33 -3.01
C GLY A 21 -0.72 -4.31 -2.34
N ASP A 22 -1.31 -3.36 -1.66
CA ASP A 22 -0.60 -2.43 -0.77
C ASP A 22 -0.25 -3.15 0.55
N PRO A 23 1.02 -3.45 0.86
CA PRO A 23 1.40 -4.15 2.10
C PRO A 23 1.03 -3.35 3.36
N ASP A 24 0.90 -2.02 3.25
CA ASP A 24 0.47 -1.14 4.32
C ASP A 24 -1.05 -0.88 4.32
N PHE A 25 -1.82 -1.59 3.48
CA PHE A 25 -3.28 -1.46 3.44
C PHE A 25 -3.97 -1.64 4.82
N PRO A 26 -3.53 -2.55 5.71
CA PRO A 26 -4.09 -2.63 7.07
C PRO A 26 -3.96 -1.34 7.90
N LYS A 27 -3.01 -0.47 7.54
CA LYS A 27 -2.78 0.84 8.16
C LYS A 27 -3.60 1.96 7.49
N VAL A 28 -4.23 1.70 6.34
CA VAL A 28 -5.12 2.64 5.65
C VAL A 28 -6.42 2.75 6.43
N LYS A 29 -6.71 3.94 6.93
CA LYS A 29 -7.88 4.22 7.78
C LYS A 29 -8.98 4.99 7.06
N LEU A 30 -8.67 5.61 5.94
CA LEU A 30 -9.60 6.23 5.01
C LEU A 30 -9.03 6.11 3.60
N LEU A 31 -9.85 5.66 2.67
CA LEU A 31 -9.51 5.61 1.24
C LEU A 31 -10.74 5.93 0.40
N LEU A 32 -10.73 7.10 -0.20
CA LEU A 32 -11.83 7.61 -1.02
C LEU A 32 -11.33 7.77 -2.47
N PRO A 33 -11.52 6.76 -3.33
CA PRO A 33 -11.18 6.86 -4.75
C PRO A 33 -12.01 7.91 -5.46
N PHE A 34 -13.27 8.11 -5.01
CA PHE A 34 -14.29 8.94 -5.66
C PHE A 34 -14.74 8.42 -7.03
N ASP A 35 -14.67 7.09 -7.19
CA ASP A 35 -15.23 6.41 -8.36
C ASP A 35 -16.73 6.29 -8.25
N GLY A 36 -17.44 6.62 -9.33
CA GLY A 36 -18.90 6.51 -9.36
C GLY A 36 -19.54 7.22 -10.54
N SER A 37 -20.88 7.22 -10.53
CA SER A 37 -21.67 7.85 -11.58
C SER A 37 -21.63 9.37 -11.46
N ASN A 38 -21.64 10.06 -12.60
CA ASN A 38 -21.75 11.52 -12.63
C ASN A 38 -22.99 12.00 -11.88
N GLY A 39 -22.83 12.97 -10.98
CA GLY A 39 -23.90 13.51 -10.14
C GLY A 39 -24.18 12.70 -8.86
N ALA A 40 -23.46 11.61 -8.58
CA ALA A 40 -23.65 10.87 -7.35
C ALA A 40 -23.22 11.71 -6.13
N THR A 41 -24.04 11.70 -5.08
CA THR A 41 -23.84 12.42 -3.81
C THR A 41 -23.45 11.47 -2.67
N SER A 42 -22.80 10.38 -3.02
CA SER A 42 -22.25 9.40 -2.09
C SER A 42 -20.98 8.76 -2.66
N THR A 43 -20.12 8.26 -1.80
CA THR A 43 -18.92 7.48 -2.15
C THR A 43 -18.68 6.41 -1.09
N THR A 44 -17.93 5.39 -1.45
CA THR A 44 -17.53 4.32 -0.52
C THR A 44 -16.12 4.59 -0.01
N ASP A 45 -15.93 4.45 1.30
CA ASP A 45 -14.60 4.32 1.87
C ASP A 45 -14.09 2.90 1.61
N SER A 46 -13.09 2.79 0.75
CA SER A 46 -12.48 1.52 0.36
C SER A 46 -11.42 1.03 1.36
N SER A 47 -11.25 1.68 2.51
CA SER A 47 -10.38 1.20 3.58
C SER A 47 -11.02 0.02 4.34
N ASN A 48 -10.22 -0.64 5.20
CA ASN A 48 -10.74 -1.70 6.08
C ASN A 48 -11.70 -1.18 7.16
N VAL A 49 -11.79 0.14 7.35
CA VAL A 49 -12.67 0.75 8.38
C VAL A 49 -14.08 0.95 7.85
N ASN A 50 -14.22 1.21 6.53
CA ASN A 50 -15.50 1.46 5.87
C ASN A 50 -16.29 2.61 6.52
N ASN A 51 -15.66 3.77 6.63
CA ASN A 51 -16.26 4.95 7.23
C ASN A 51 -17.45 5.48 6.41
N SER A 52 -18.45 5.99 7.09
CA SER A 52 -19.52 6.75 6.43
C SER A 52 -19.03 8.13 6.01
N VAL A 53 -19.31 8.52 4.76
CA VAL A 53 -18.96 9.81 4.19
C VAL A 53 -20.21 10.63 3.99
N THR A 54 -20.23 11.86 4.51
CA THR A 54 -21.34 12.79 4.36
C THR A 54 -20.99 13.89 3.37
N PHE A 55 -21.83 14.06 2.35
CA PHE A 55 -21.76 15.14 1.37
C PHE A 55 -22.57 16.30 1.85
N VAL A 56 -22.09 17.54 1.64
CA VAL A 56 -22.74 18.78 2.06
C VAL A 56 -22.77 19.74 0.88
N GLY A 57 -23.85 20.53 0.82
CA GLY A 57 -24.09 21.45 -0.31
C GLY A 57 -24.56 20.70 -1.55
N THR A 58 -23.96 21.02 -2.67
CA THR A 58 -24.15 20.36 -3.97
C THR A 58 -22.96 19.47 -4.35
N ALA A 59 -22.08 19.17 -3.39
CA ALA A 59 -20.93 18.29 -3.59
C ALA A 59 -21.35 16.97 -4.22
N GLN A 60 -20.65 16.54 -5.28
CA GLN A 60 -21.03 15.37 -6.06
C GLN A 60 -19.83 14.74 -6.75
N LEU A 61 -19.97 13.53 -7.21
CA LEU A 61 -19.00 12.92 -8.12
C LEU A 61 -19.21 13.47 -9.53
N SER A 62 -18.12 13.70 -10.25
CA SER A 62 -18.18 14.24 -11.61
C SER A 62 -17.19 13.52 -12.52
N THR A 63 -17.66 13.18 -13.72
CA THR A 63 -16.83 12.61 -14.79
C THR A 63 -16.18 13.67 -15.68
N ALA A 64 -16.37 14.96 -15.39
CA ALA A 64 -15.79 16.04 -16.19
C ALA A 64 -14.27 16.15 -16.02
N GLN A 65 -13.75 15.76 -14.86
CA GLN A 65 -12.31 15.62 -14.59
C GLN A 65 -12.08 14.34 -13.79
N SER A 66 -11.03 13.61 -14.12
CA SER A 66 -10.56 12.48 -13.36
C SER A 66 -9.05 12.31 -13.54
N LYS A 67 -8.37 11.88 -12.50
CA LYS A 67 -6.96 11.52 -12.56
C LYS A 67 -6.79 10.04 -12.96
N PHE A 68 -7.63 9.14 -12.42
CA PHE A 68 -7.50 7.70 -12.60
C PHE A 68 -8.82 6.99 -12.92
N GLY A 69 -9.80 7.03 -11.99
CA GLY A 69 -10.94 6.12 -11.96
C GLY A 69 -12.13 6.52 -12.84
N GLY A 70 -12.04 7.59 -13.61
CA GLY A 70 -13.12 8.07 -14.49
C GLY A 70 -14.07 9.06 -13.84
N SER A 71 -14.00 9.32 -12.53
CA SER A 71 -14.68 10.38 -11.81
C SER A 71 -13.86 10.89 -10.63
N SER A 72 -14.25 12.05 -10.10
CA SER A 72 -13.66 12.67 -8.92
C SER A 72 -14.69 13.45 -8.13
N LEU A 73 -14.41 13.84 -6.90
CA LEU A 73 -15.25 14.71 -6.09
C LEU A 73 -15.20 16.13 -6.64
N LEU A 74 -16.32 16.64 -7.13
CA LEU A 74 -16.49 18.02 -7.55
C LEU A 74 -17.00 18.87 -6.38
N LEU A 75 -16.34 20.01 -6.17
CA LEU A 75 -16.66 21.05 -5.19
C LEU A 75 -16.70 22.40 -5.88
N ASP A 76 -17.75 23.20 -5.64
CA ASP A 76 -18.02 24.45 -6.36
C ASP A 76 -17.32 25.70 -5.78
N GLY A 77 -16.72 25.56 -4.58
CA GLY A 77 -16.02 26.66 -3.91
C GLY A 77 -16.92 27.62 -3.13
N ASP A 78 -18.19 27.31 -3.01
CA ASP A 78 -19.18 28.14 -2.32
C ASP A 78 -19.70 27.50 -1.02
N SER A 79 -20.27 26.28 -1.11
CA SER A 79 -20.89 25.61 0.04
C SER A 79 -20.49 24.14 0.17
N ASP A 80 -19.75 23.63 -0.81
CA ASP A 80 -19.49 22.22 -1.01
C ASP A 80 -18.32 21.72 -0.21
N TYR A 81 -18.55 20.63 0.51
CA TYR A 81 -17.50 19.84 1.16
C TYR A 81 -18.03 18.44 1.51
N ILE A 82 -17.15 17.57 1.93
CA ILE A 82 -17.54 16.32 2.57
C ILE A 82 -16.89 16.21 3.95
N TYR A 83 -17.45 15.34 4.81
CA TYR A 83 -16.79 15.00 6.05
C TYR A 83 -16.99 13.53 6.43
N VAL A 84 -16.05 13.04 7.26
CA VAL A 84 -16.08 11.73 7.87
C VAL A 84 -16.02 11.91 9.39
N ALA A 85 -17.03 11.39 10.10
CA ALA A 85 -17.11 11.48 11.57
C ALA A 85 -16.44 10.26 12.20
N ASN A 86 -15.10 10.33 12.37
CA ASN A 86 -14.33 9.27 13.01
C ASN A 86 -13.11 9.86 13.74
N SER A 87 -13.09 9.75 15.08
CA SER A 87 -11.98 10.22 15.91
C SER A 87 -10.67 9.48 15.65
N ASP A 88 -10.75 8.20 15.25
CA ASP A 88 -9.58 7.36 15.02
C ASP A 88 -8.76 7.78 13.79
N LEU A 89 -9.32 8.65 12.94
CA LEU A 89 -8.58 9.29 11.85
C LEU A 89 -7.67 10.42 12.31
N GLY A 90 -7.81 10.90 13.55
CA GLY A 90 -6.92 11.92 14.13
C GLY A 90 -5.52 11.36 14.38
N THR A 91 -4.52 12.24 14.33
CA THR A 91 -3.11 11.91 14.56
C THR A 91 -2.69 12.24 15.99
N THR A 92 -1.61 11.64 16.47
CA THR A 92 -0.94 12.04 17.70
C THR A 92 0.41 12.68 17.40
N SER A 93 0.95 13.45 18.34
CA SER A 93 2.19 14.21 18.13
C SER A 93 3.44 13.35 17.85
N THR A 94 3.36 12.05 18.10
CA THR A 94 4.46 11.09 17.89
C THR A 94 4.13 10.01 16.86
N GLU A 95 2.92 10.02 16.32
CA GLU A 95 2.47 8.99 15.40
C GLU A 95 3.05 9.19 14.00
N SER A 96 3.43 8.08 13.36
CA SER A 96 3.70 8.09 11.93
C SER A 96 2.38 8.12 11.17
N PHE A 97 2.27 8.96 10.16
CA PHE A 97 1.08 9.01 9.33
C PHE A 97 1.38 9.57 7.94
N THR A 98 0.42 9.37 7.03
CA THR A 98 0.38 10.02 5.72
C THR A 98 -1.04 10.42 5.39
N ILE A 99 -1.23 11.66 4.98
CA ILE A 99 -2.44 12.18 4.35
C ILE A 99 -2.07 12.58 2.93
N GLU A 100 -2.73 12.04 1.93
CA GLU A 100 -2.41 12.31 0.54
C GLU A 100 -3.65 12.28 -0.35
N PHE A 101 -3.60 13.01 -1.46
CA PHE A 101 -4.70 13.10 -2.42
C PHE A 101 -4.23 13.77 -3.72
N TRP A 102 -5.03 13.62 -4.75
CA TRP A 102 -4.93 14.43 -5.95
C TRP A 102 -5.95 15.55 -5.94
N THR A 103 -5.58 16.71 -6.48
CA THR A 103 -6.49 17.85 -6.65
C THR A 103 -6.26 18.57 -7.96
N TYR A 104 -7.36 19.06 -8.54
CA TYR A 104 -7.40 19.90 -9.74
C TYR A 104 -8.24 21.13 -9.44
N LEU A 105 -7.61 22.28 -9.33
CA LEU A 105 -8.31 23.52 -9.03
C LEU A 105 -8.86 24.17 -10.30
N ILE A 106 -10.13 24.61 -10.25
CA ILE A 106 -10.77 25.44 -11.26
C ILE A 106 -10.65 26.90 -10.88
N GLY A 107 -10.73 27.20 -9.58
CA GLY A 107 -10.73 28.55 -9.03
C GLY A 107 -9.94 28.66 -7.73
N GLY A 108 -10.17 29.78 -7.02
CA GLY A 108 -9.50 30.06 -5.75
C GLY A 108 -8.08 30.64 -5.86
N THR A 109 -7.65 31.05 -7.06
CA THR A 109 -6.39 31.80 -7.24
C THR A 109 -6.41 33.07 -6.41
N GLY A 110 -5.34 33.33 -5.66
CA GLY A 110 -5.24 34.51 -4.79
C GLY A 110 -6.05 34.42 -3.48
N SER A 111 -6.69 33.28 -3.21
CA SER A 111 -7.45 33.03 -1.99
C SER A 111 -6.85 31.89 -1.16
N GLN A 112 -7.14 31.86 0.13
CA GLN A 112 -6.88 30.67 0.94
C GLN A 112 -7.88 29.58 0.56
N VAL A 113 -7.39 28.37 0.37
CA VAL A 113 -8.19 27.17 0.08
C VAL A 113 -7.71 26.03 0.95
N ASN A 114 -8.63 25.36 1.62
CA ASN A 114 -8.31 24.27 2.53
C ASN A 114 -8.76 22.92 1.93
N PHE A 115 -7.82 22.00 1.77
CA PHE A 115 -8.08 20.68 1.18
C PHE A 115 -8.52 19.66 2.24
N TYR A 116 -7.96 19.76 3.44
CA TYR A 116 -8.29 18.88 4.56
C TYR A 116 -8.17 19.65 5.88
N SER A 117 -9.14 19.43 6.77
CA SER A 117 -9.10 20.00 8.12
C SER A 117 -9.78 19.09 9.14
N ASP A 118 -9.15 18.94 10.28
CA ASP A 118 -9.78 18.47 11.51
C ASP A 118 -9.57 19.47 12.66
N TYR A 119 -9.40 20.73 12.32
CA TYR A 119 -9.18 21.82 13.29
C TYR A 119 -10.22 21.84 14.42
N SER A 120 -9.78 21.97 15.65
CA SER A 120 -10.65 22.05 16.81
C SER A 120 -10.25 23.14 17.82
N GLY A 121 -9.38 24.07 17.42
CA GLY A 121 -8.90 25.19 18.26
C GLY A 121 -7.42 25.46 18.06
N ALA A 122 -6.92 26.47 18.73
CA ALA A 122 -5.60 27.06 18.51
C ALA A 122 -4.42 26.08 18.62
N SER A 123 -4.58 24.97 19.34
CA SER A 123 -3.50 24.00 19.58
C SER A 123 -3.70 22.65 18.87
N ASN A 124 -4.87 22.40 18.29
CA ASN A 124 -5.23 21.05 17.85
C ASN A 124 -5.81 21.01 16.44
N GLY A 125 -5.47 19.91 15.76
CA GLY A 125 -5.97 19.59 14.43
C GLY A 125 -5.10 20.08 13.30
N ILE A 126 -5.10 19.31 12.22
CA ILE A 126 -4.39 19.63 10.99
C ILE A 126 -5.25 20.56 10.14
N SER A 127 -4.61 21.53 9.50
CA SER A 127 -5.16 22.28 8.38
C SER A 127 -4.19 22.22 7.22
N PHE A 128 -4.57 21.50 6.15
CA PHE A 128 -3.79 21.34 4.95
C PHE A 128 -4.39 22.24 3.86
N GLN A 129 -3.70 23.31 3.54
CA GLN A 129 -4.23 24.40 2.73
C GLN A 129 -3.22 24.95 1.73
N LYS A 130 -3.68 25.76 0.78
CA LYS A 130 -2.86 26.78 0.12
C LYS A 130 -3.24 28.18 0.63
N ASN A 131 -2.26 29.07 0.68
CA ASN A 131 -2.46 30.47 1.06
C ASN A 131 -2.88 31.34 -0.16
N SER A 132 -3.06 32.65 0.08
CA SER A 132 -3.38 33.62 -0.97
C SER A 132 -2.27 33.83 -1.99
N SER A 133 -1.04 33.45 -1.68
CA SER A 133 0.07 33.41 -2.66
C SER A 133 0.10 32.11 -3.46
N ASN A 134 -0.93 31.25 -3.31
CA ASN A 134 -1.06 29.94 -3.95
C ASN A 134 0.06 28.94 -3.57
N VAL A 135 0.61 29.03 -2.38
CA VAL A 135 1.66 28.16 -1.87
C VAL A 135 1.08 27.25 -0.78
N LEU A 136 1.48 25.98 -0.78
CA LEU A 136 1.03 25.00 0.22
C LEU A 136 1.49 25.36 1.63
N GLN A 137 0.61 25.14 2.59
CA GLN A 137 0.89 25.30 4.00
C GLN A 137 0.18 24.21 4.81
N VAL A 138 0.83 23.77 5.90
CA VAL A 138 0.22 22.87 6.86
C VAL A 138 0.34 23.47 8.25
N TYR A 139 -0.78 23.50 8.96
CA TYR A 139 -0.89 23.98 10.33
C TYR A 139 -1.26 22.85 11.28
N ASN A 140 -0.88 23.02 12.55
CA ASN A 140 -1.49 22.31 13.67
C ASN A 140 -2.13 23.35 14.60
N GLY A 141 -3.45 23.32 14.72
CA GLY A 141 -4.18 24.44 15.28
C GLY A 141 -3.83 25.73 14.50
N ASP A 142 -3.47 26.80 15.23
CA ASP A 142 -3.05 28.08 14.65
C ASP A 142 -1.56 28.15 14.31
N SER A 143 -0.79 27.10 14.63
CA SER A 143 0.65 27.09 14.46
C SER A 143 1.04 26.56 13.08
N LEU A 144 1.66 27.38 12.26
CA LEU A 144 2.26 26.97 10.98
C LEU A 144 3.38 25.95 11.26
N ARG A 145 3.29 24.78 10.63
CA ARG A 145 4.27 23.70 10.74
C ARG A 145 5.21 23.67 9.54
N ILE A 146 4.64 23.75 8.34
CA ILE A 146 5.40 23.70 7.09
C ILE A 146 4.80 24.69 6.11
N ALA A 147 5.64 25.48 5.47
CA ALA A 147 5.29 26.32 4.33
C ALA A 147 6.11 25.91 3.11
N GLY A 148 5.44 25.61 2.03
CA GLY A 148 6.06 25.35 0.73
C GLY A 148 6.54 26.62 0.06
N THR A 149 7.09 26.45 -1.14
CA THR A 149 7.63 27.55 -1.97
C THR A 149 7.09 27.53 -3.38
N THR A 150 6.56 26.41 -3.84
CA THR A 150 6.05 26.25 -5.21
C THR A 150 4.63 26.78 -5.34
N THR A 151 4.40 27.61 -6.33
CA THR A 151 3.08 28.17 -6.64
C THR A 151 2.21 27.12 -7.35
N ILE A 152 0.99 26.93 -6.86
CA ILE A 152 -0.02 26.07 -7.45
C ILE A 152 -0.89 26.90 -8.39
N SER A 153 -1.08 26.40 -9.61
CA SER A 153 -1.94 26.99 -10.65
C SER A 153 -3.24 26.21 -10.78
N THR A 154 -4.25 26.85 -11.36
CA THR A 154 -5.48 26.15 -11.79
C THR A 154 -5.26 25.37 -13.08
N GLY A 155 -6.15 24.45 -13.41
CA GLY A 155 -6.18 23.76 -14.70
C GLY A 155 -5.23 22.57 -14.85
N GLN A 156 -4.69 22.04 -13.74
CA GLN A 156 -3.86 20.84 -13.76
C GLN A 156 -3.95 20.04 -12.46
N TRP A 157 -3.66 18.75 -12.54
CA TRP A 157 -3.63 17.87 -11.38
C TRP A 157 -2.32 18.00 -10.60
N TYR A 158 -2.44 18.05 -9.29
CA TYR A 158 -1.35 18.01 -8.33
C TYR A 158 -1.54 16.87 -7.35
N HIS A 159 -0.49 16.12 -7.09
CA HIS A 159 -0.41 15.22 -5.95
C HIS A 159 0.09 15.99 -4.74
N MET A 160 -0.62 15.90 -3.65
CA MET A 160 -0.26 16.52 -2.38
C MET A 160 -0.14 15.47 -1.29
N ALA A 161 0.91 15.55 -0.48
CA ALA A 161 1.08 14.64 0.64
C ALA A 161 1.71 15.34 1.85
N LEU A 162 1.15 15.06 3.03
CA LEU A 162 1.76 15.30 4.33
C LEU A 162 2.12 13.95 4.92
N SER A 163 3.40 13.69 5.13
CA SER A 163 3.88 12.38 5.58
C SER A 163 5.03 12.55 6.56
N GLY A 164 5.09 11.69 7.55
CA GLY A 164 6.20 11.73 8.50
C GLY A 164 6.02 10.84 9.72
N THR A 165 7.02 10.88 10.57
CA THR A 165 7.08 10.22 11.86
C THR A 165 7.56 11.23 12.90
N SER A 166 7.50 10.87 14.16
CA SER A 166 7.91 11.74 15.28
C SER A 166 9.22 12.50 14.99
N GLY A 167 9.15 13.82 15.06
CA GLY A 167 10.29 14.71 14.82
C GLY A 167 10.71 14.89 13.36
N SER A 168 9.98 14.31 12.38
CA SER A 168 10.35 14.39 10.97
C SER A 168 9.11 14.33 10.06
N TYR A 169 8.34 15.42 9.99
CA TYR A 169 7.16 15.55 9.14
C TYR A 169 7.49 16.41 7.92
N LYS A 170 7.03 15.99 6.76
CA LYS A 170 7.34 16.60 5.47
C LYS A 170 6.09 16.81 4.64
N LEU A 171 6.08 17.92 3.94
CA LEU A 171 5.07 18.27 2.96
C LEU A 171 5.62 18.00 1.56
N PHE A 172 4.81 17.45 0.68
CA PHE A 172 5.20 17.14 -0.69
C PHE A 172 4.18 17.68 -1.69
N LEU A 173 4.69 18.22 -2.80
CA LEU A 173 3.94 18.57 -4.00
C LEU A 173 4.52 17.80 -5.18
N ASN A 174 3.69 17.01 -5.85
CA ASN A 174 4.12 16.14 -6.96
C ASN A 174 5.37 15.30 -6.63
N GLY A 175 5.43 14.79 -5.39
CA GLY A 175 6.51 13.96 -4.90
C GLY A 175 7.79 14.69 -4.51
N THR A 176 7.87 16.01 -4.72
CA THR A 176 9.00 16.83 -4.28
C THR A 176 8.69 17.46 -2.93
N GLN A 177 9.63 17.38 -1.99
CA GLN A 177 9.46 18.01 -0.67
C GLN A 177 9.34 19.52 -0.80
N GLU A 178 8.33 20.08 -0.14
CA GLU A 178 8.07 21.50 -0.01
C GLU A 178 8.44 22.00 1.37
N GLY A 179 9.17 23.10 1.43
CA GLY A 179 9.60 23.72 2.68
C GLY A 179 10.54 22.85 3.52
N SER A 180 10.71 23.25 4.77
CA SER A 180 11.57 22.55 5.73
C SER A 180 10.82 21.41 6.41
N THR A 181 11.53 20.36 6.79
CA THR A 181 11.01 19.30 7.66
C THR A 181 10.58 19.88 9.00
N SER A 182 9.38 19.57 9.47
CA SER A 182 8.90 19.95 10.80
C SER A 182 9.34 18.92 11.84
N SER A 183 9.99 19.38 12.90
CA SER A 183 10.29 18.57 14.07
C SER A 183 9.11 18.48 15.04
N ASN A 184 8.13 19.38 14.92
CA ASN A 184 6.94 19.40 15.74
C ASN A 184 5.86 18.50 15.15
N GLY A 185 5.26 17.65 15.97
CA GLY A 185 4.19 16.76 15.59
C GLY A 185 2.84 17.46 15.43
N PHE A 186 1.87 16.65 15.04
CA PHE A 186 0.49 17.05 14.83
C PHE A 186 -0.40 16.37 15.87
N THR A 187 -1.36 17.10 16.41
CA THR A 187 -2.30 16.59 17.41
C THR A 187 -3.68 16.41 16.80
N ALA A 188 -4.41 15.41 17.28
CA ALA A 188 -5.79 15.21 16.86
C ALA A 188 -6.64 16.44 17.14
N GLY A 189 -7.47 16.78 16.19
CA GLY A 189 -8.45 17.86 16.30
C GLY A 189 -9.87 17.33 16.48
N SER A 190 -10.77 17.84 15.68
CA SER A 190 -12.20 17.46 15.67
C SER A 190 -12.41 15.98 15.35
N THR A 191 -13.51 15.40 15.86
CA THR A 191 -13.99 14.09 15.41
C THR A 191 -14.25 14.09 13.92
N ASN A 192 -14.86 15.15 13.38
CA ASN A 192 -15.10 15.28 11.95
C ASN A 192 -13.81 15.62 11.21
N LYS A 193 -13.54 14.90 10.13
CA LYS A 193 -12.48 15.16 9.17
C LYS A 193 -13.11 15.75 7.94
N TYR A 194 -12.87 17.03 7.70
CA TYR A 194 -13.45 17.78 6.61
C TYR A 194 -12.52 17.76 5.40
N ILE A 195 -13.06 17.49 4.23
CA ILE A 195 -12.35 17.49 2.95
C ILE A 195 -13.01 18.55 2.06
N GLY A 196 -12.19 19.46 1.54
CA GLY A 196 -12.64 20.56 0.69
C GLY A 196 -12.97 21.85 1.42
N THR A 197 -12.81 21.91 2.74
CA THR A 197 -13.07 23.12 3.54
C THR A 197 -12.21 23.19 4.81
N PHE A 198 -12.09 24.40 5.35
CA PHE A 198 -11.76 24.64 6.75
C PHE A 198 -13.08 24.87 7.51
N TYR A 199 -13.38 23.99 8.45
CA TYR A 199 -14.60 24.09 9.26
C TYR A 199 -14.28 24.53 10.68
N TRP A 200 -14.86 25.62 11.12
CA TRP A 200 -14.76 26.08 12.48
C TRP A 200 -16.03 26.83 12.89
N ALA A 201 -16.71 26.33 13.92
CA ALA A 201 -17.95 26.93 14.40
C ALA A 201 -17.77 28.42 14.82
N GLY A 202 -16.59 28.79 15.34
CA GLY A 202 -16.25 30.16 15.69
C GLY A 202 -16.17 31.14 14.49
N LEU A 203 -16.07 30.63 13.27
CA LEU A 203 -16.15 31.40 12.01
C LEU A 203 -17.49 31.25 11.29
N GLY A 204 -18.48 30.66 11.95
CA GLY A 204 -19.80 30.43 11.37
C GLY A 204 -19.91 29.15 10.54
N GLY A 205 -18.89 28.29 10.54
CA GLY A 205 -18.93 27.00 9.86
C GLY A 205 -17.82 26.81 8.81
N ALA A 206 -18.21 26.37 7.62
CA ALA A 206 -17.30 26.09 6.50
C ALA A 206 -16.81 27.36 5.83
N VAL A 207 -15.49 27.47 5.65
CA VAL A 207 -14.82 28.59 4.96
C VAL A 207 -13.62 28.06 4.17
N ARG A 208 -13.00 28.85 3.31
CA ARG A 208 -11.83 28.48 2.49
C ARG A 208 -12.09 27.26 1.63
N LEU A 209 -13.24 27.24 0.99
CA LEU A 209 -13.75 26.09 0.23
C LEU A 209 -12.91 25.85 -1.04
N VAL A 210 -12.82 24.59 -1.43
CA VAL A 210 -12.20 24.18 -2.69
C VAL A 210 -13.16 24.46 -3.83
N ASN A 211 -12.67 25.11 -4.89
CA ASN A 211 -13.34 25.17 -6.20
C ASN A 211 -12.53 24.32 -7.17
N GLY A 212 -13.02 23.10 -7.42
CA GLY A 212 -12.29 22.14 -8.22
C GLY A 212 -12.60 20.69 -7.87
N TYR A 213 -11.63 19.82 -8.07
CA TYR A 213 -11.79 18.39 -7.93
C TYR A 213 -10.77 17.83 -6.94
N ILE A 214 -11.18 16.79 -6.21
CA ILE A 214 -10.32 15.96 -5.36
C ILE A 214 -10.53 14.50 -5.74
N GLU A 215 -9.45 13.72 -5.82
CA GLU A 215 -9.49 12.31 -6.16
C GLU A 215 -8.46 11.54 -5.36
N ASP A 216 -8.75 10.25 -5.13
CA ASP A 216 -7.85 9.27 -4.53
C ASP A 216 -7.29 9.72 -3.16
N PHE A 217 -8.20 10.19 -2.29
CA PHE A 217 -7.87 10.70 -0.96
C PHE A 217 -7.59 9.55 0.01
N ARG A 218 -6.42 9.55 0.66
CA ARG A 218 -6.01 8.51 1.58
C ARG A 218 -5.44 9.05 2.89
N ILE A 219 -5.83 8.41 4.01
CA ILE A 219 -5.20 8.56 5.33
C ILE A 219 -4.62 7.20 5.74
N THR A 220 -3.31 7.15 5.94
CA THR A 220 -2.59 6.01 6.49
C THR A 220 -2.09 6.38 7.89
N LYS A 221 -2.32 5.53 8.89
CA LYS A 221 -1.86 5.71 10.28
C LYS A 221 -0.89 4.61 10.68
N GLY A 222 0.14 4.97 11.44
CA GLY A 222 1.22 4.05 11.81
C GLY A 222 2.27 3.85 10.70
N GLU A 223 2.22 4.64 9.60
CA GLU A 223 3.20 4.57 8.51
C GLU A 223 3.43 5.94 7.88
N ALA A 224 4.70 6.32 7.78
CA ALA A 224 5.16 7.42 6.96
C ALA A 224 5.52 6.89 5.56
N ARG A 225 4.58 6.93 4.63
CA ARG A 225 4.77 6.38 3.28
C ARG A 225 5.89 7.08 2.50
N TYR A 226 6.11 8.35 2.81
CA TYR A 226 7.10 9.20 2.14
C TYR A 226 8.02 9.85 3.15
N THR A 227 9.29 9.48 3.10
CA THR A 227 10.34 10.03 3.97
C THR A 227 11.39 10.84 3.20
N SER A 228 11.32 10.84 1.87
CA SER A 228 12.15 11.56 0.90
C SER A 228 11.35 11.82 -0.36
N ASN A 229 11.90 12.56 -1.32
CA ASN A 229 11.28 12.75 -2.63
C ASN A 229 10.94 11.42 -3.28
N PHE A 230 9.81 11.38 -3.97
CA PHE A 230 9.26 10.17 -4.60
C PHE A 230 8.58 10.50 -5.94
N THR A 231 8.31 9.48 -6.74
CA THR A 231 7.45 9.62 -7.92
C THR A 231 6.00 9.48 -7.45
N PRO A 232 5.12 10.46 -7.73
CA PRO A 232 3.71 10.36 -7.40
C PRO A 232 3.06 9.09 -7.98
N PRO A 233 2.00 8.56 -7.35
CA PRO A 233 1.27 7.43 -7.89
C PRO A 233 0.85 7.65 -9.35
N THR A 234 1.06 6.64 -10.20
CA THR A 234 0.66 6.68 -11.62
C THR A 234 -0.64 5.93 -11.89
N SER A 235 -1.23 5.35 -10.85
CA SER A 235 -2.54 4.68 -10.83
C SER A 235 -3.21 4.94 -9.50
N ALA A 236 -4.53 4.75 -9.42
CA ALA A 236 -5.29 4.83 -8.17
C ALA A 236 -4.69 3.93 -7.08
N HIS A 237 -4.88 4.33 -5.84
CA HIS A 237 -4.46 3.54 -4.69
C HIS A 237 -5.16 2.18 -4.66
N LEU A 238 -4.40 1.17 -4.25
CA LEU A 238 -4.92 -0.19 -4.14
C LEU A 238 -5.91 -0.29 -2.97
N THR A 239 -7.01 -0.97 -3.18
CA THR A 239 -8.11 -1.15 -2.22
C THR A 239 -8.01 -2.44 -1.41
N SER A 240 -6.87 -3.09 -1.43
CA SER A 240 -6.61 -4.31 -0.67
C SER A 240 -5.12 -4.48 -0.36
N ALA A 241 -4.82 -5.25 0.67
CA ALA A 241 -3.45 -5.71 0.95
C ALA A 241 -2.88 -6.64 -0.13
N GLY A 242 -3.72 -7.04 -1.09
CA GLY A 242 -3.42 -8.10 -2.03
C GLY A 242 -3.60 -9.48 -1.41
N ASP A 243 -3.54 -10.49 -2.24
CA ASP A 243 -3.55 -11.87 -1.75
C ASP A 243 -2.13 -12.21 -1.25
N VAL A 244 -1.97 -12.21 0.09
CA VAL A 244 -0.70 -12.58 0.74
C VAL A 244 -0.22 -13.98 0.34
N ASN A 245 -1.14 -14.83 -0.16
CA ASN A 245 -0.80 -16.17 -0.62
C ASN A 245 -0.19 -16.18 -2.04
N LYS A 246 -0.16 -15.03 -2.73
CA LYS A 246 0.45 -14.87 -4.06
C LYS A 246 1.83 -14.20 -4.02
N HIS A 247 2.32 -13.84 -2.84
CA HIS A 247 3.62 -13.19 -2.70
C HIS A 247 4.76 -14.22 -2.55
N ILE A 248 5.88 -13.95 -3.20
CA ILE A 248 7.13 -14.60 -2.86
C ILE A 248 7.62 -13.97 -1.56
N ILE A 249 7.49 -14.68 -0.45
CA ILE A 249 8.04 -14.24 0.83
C ILE A 249 9.49 -14.70 0.85
N VAL A 250 10.43 -13.77 0.75
CA VAL A 250 11.83 -14.03 1.02
C VAL A 250 12.00 -13.91 2.53
N ASN A 251 12.02 -15.03 3.23
CA ASN A 251 12.40 -15.06 4.63
C ASN A 251 13.88 -14.71 4.77
N SER A 252 14.21 -13.86 5.74
CA SER A 252 15.59 -13.49 6.05
C SER A 252 16.37 -14.61 6.71
N ASP A 253 15.70 -15.68 7.10
CA ASP A 253 16.29 -16.86 7.71
C ASP A 253 16.63 -17.88 6.63
N ALA A 254 17.65 -18.67 6.85
CA ALA A 254 18.34 -19.52 5.87
C ALA A 254 17.48 -20.57 5.12
N ASP A 255 16.18 -20.58 5.29
CA ASP A 255 15.29 -21.65 4.84
C ASP A 255 14.66 -21.45 3.45
N GLY A 256 15.11 -20.44 2.70
CA GLY A 256 14.71 -20.29 1.29
C GLY A 256 13.49 -19.42 1.03
N VAL A 257 12.91 -19.53 -0.17
CA VAL A 257 11.76 -18.77 -0.64
C VAL A 257 10.48 -19.53 -0.34
N ALA A 258 9.63 -19.00 0.53
CA ALA A 258 8.27 -19.52 0.70
C ALA A 258 7.42 -19.15 -0.52
N ILE A 259 6.88 -20.15 -1.22
CA ILE A 259 6.07 -19.99 -2.42
C ILE A 259 4.61 -20.21 -2.02
N GLY A 260 3.80 -19.15 -2.09
CA GLY A 260 2.37 -19.22 -1.78
C GLY A 260 1.55 -19.96 -2.87
N THR A 261 0.29 -20.26 -2.53
CA THR A 261 -0.66 -20.95 -3.41
C THR A 261 -0.99 -20.11 -4.65
N GLY A 262 -0.15 -20.14 -5.67
CA GLY A 262 -0.37 -19.40 -6.91
C GLY A 262 0.89 -18.79 -7.51
N GLY A 263 2.03 -18.94 -6.83
CA GLY A 263 3.35 -18.54 -7.33
C GLY A 263 3.93 -19.55 -8.32
N ILE A 264 5.20 -19.93 -8.15
CA ILE A 264 5.84 -20.98 -8.95
C ILE A 264 4.98 -22.24 -8.82
N ASN A 265 4.56 -22.79 -9.97
CA ASN A 265 3.71 -23.97 -10.01
C ASN A 265 4.32 -25.07 -9.12
N GLN A 266 3.59 -25.49 -8.08
CA GLN A 266 4.02 -26.54 -7.17
C GLN A 266 4.48 -27.83 -7.88
N ALA A 267 4.03 -28.03 -9.12
CA ALA A 267 4.47 -29.15 -9.94
C ALA A 267 5.99 -29.11 -10.29
N ARG A 268 6.62 -27.93 -10.18
CA ARG A 268 8.05 -27.75 -10.49
C ARG A 268 8.96 -27.84 -9.27
N ILE A 269 8.41 -28.06 -8.09
CA ILE A 269 9.19 -28.22 -6.86
C ILE A 269 9.37 -29.71 -6.60
N ALA A 270 10.59 -30.11 -6.22
CA ALA A 270 10.84 -31.48 -5.79
C ALA A 270 9.87 -31.86 -4.65
N LYS A 271 9.07 -32.89 -4.85
CA LYS A 271 8.08 -33.39 -3.88
C LYS A 271 8.69 -34.32 -2.85
N ALA A 272 9.83 -34.87 -3.17
CA ALA A 272 10.66 -35.65 -2.25
C ALA A 272 12.09 -35.59 -2.74
N TRP A 273 13.02 -35.66 -1.81
CA TRP A 273 14.44 -35.86 -2.11
C TRP A 273 15.11 -36.59 -0.95
N ALA A 274 16.18 -37.29 -1.25
CA ALA A 274 16.98 -37.99 -0.25
C ALA A 274 18.47 -37.95 -0.63
N GLU A 275 19.30 -37.76 0.37
CA GLU A 275 20.71 -38.01 0.35
C GLU A 275 21.01 -39.21 1.27
N PHE A 276 21.54 -40.27 0.73
CA PHE A 276 21.84 -41.46 1.51
C PHE A 276 23.16 -42.14 1.11
N ASP A 277 23.77 -42.84 2.07
CA ASP A 277 24.91 -43.70 1.84
C ASP A 277 24.42 -45.10 1.46
N GLY A 278 24.67 -45.48 0.21
CA GLY A 278 24.29 -46.78 -0.31
C GLY A 278 25.07 -47.97 0.29
N SER A 279 26.17 -47.74 1.01
CA SER A 279 26.95 -48.82 1.66
C SER A 279 26.37 -49.22 3.03
N GLY A 280 25.71 -48.29 3.72
CA GLY A 280 25.16 -48.52 5.05
C GLY A 280 23.67 -48.23 5.15
N ILE A 281 23.02 -47.84 4.06
CA ILE A 281 21.62 -47.41 3.99
C ILE A 281 21.30 -46.31 5.01
N THR A 282 22.25 -45.44 5.23
CA THR A 282 22.07 -44.30 6.13
C THR A 282 21.48 -43.13 5.37
N LEU A 283 20.29 -42.69 5.79
CA LEU A 283 19.65 -41.51 5.26
C LEU A 283 20.27 -40.27 5.93
N ASN A 284 21.10 -39.53 5.18
CA ASN A 284 21.82 -38.36 5.71
C ASN A 284 20.94 -37.13 5.82
N ALA A 285 20.13 -36.89 4.76
CA ALA A 285 19.17 -35.81 4.71
C ALA A 285 18.02 -36.17 3.75
N SER A 286 16.80 -35.68 4.02
CA SER A 286 15.68 -35.99 3.16
C SER A 286 14.52 -35.02 3.35
N TYR A 287 13.64 -34.98 2.37
CA TYR A 287 12.33 -34.36 2.44
C TYR A 287 11.29 -35.33 1.87
N ASN A 288 10.20 -35.56 2.60
CA ASN A 288 9.12 -36.48 2.26
C ASN A 288 9.59 -37.93 1.97
N VAL A 289 10.68 -38.36 2.59
CA VAL A 289 11.19 -39.72 2.54
C VAL A 289 11.25 -40.31 3.95
N SER A 290 10.62 -41.45 4.15
CA SER A 290 10.56 -42.13 5.45
C SER A 290 11.68 -43.13 5.64
N SER A 291 12.09 -43.80 4.55
CA SER A 291 13.17 -44.82 4.58
C SER A 291 13.66 -45.13 3.18
N ILE A 292 14.83 -45.79 3.13
CA ILE A 292 15.40 -46.43 1.93
C ILE A 292 15.38 -47.93 2.18
N THR A 293 14.94 -48.73 1.22
CA THR A 293 15.05 -50.18 1.25
C THR A 293 16.10 -50.60 0.23
N ASP A 294 17.07 -51.35 0.67
CA ASP A 294 18.13 -51.92 -0.19
C ASP A 294 17.70 -53.33 -0.63
N HIS A 295 17.73 -53.56 -1.94
CA HIS A 295 17.44 -54.84 -2.57
C HIS A 295 18.73 -55.55 -3.02
N GLY A 296 19.88 -54.96 -2.69
CA GLY A 296 21.18 -55.43 -3.17
C GLY A 296 21.49 -54.96 -4.58
N ASN A 297 22.72 -55.23 -5.02
CA ASN A 297 23.14 -54.86 -6.39
C ASN A 297 22.93 -53.38 -6.77
N ARG A 298 22.87 -52.46 -5.78
CA ARG A 298 22.63 -51.02 -5.98
C ARG A 298 21.17 -50.71 -6.46
N ASP A 299 20.26 -51.57 -6.08
CA ASP A 299 18.82 -51.40 -6.30
C ASP A 299 18.17 -50.95 -4.98
N TYR A 300 17.55 -49.77 -4.99
CA TYR A 300 16.99 -49.12 -3.81
C TYR A 300 15.55 -48.69 -4.04
N THR A 301 14.69 -48.95 -3.06
CA THR A 301 13.35 -48.35 -3.00
C THR A 301 13.36 -47.15 -2.06
N ILE A 302 12.86 -46.01 -2.54
CA ILE A 302 12.65 -44.81 -1.72
C ILE A 302 11.19 -44.83 -1.25
N ASN A 303 11.00 -44.93 0.06
CA ASN A 303 9.68 -44.93 0.69
C ASN A 303 9.29 -43.50 1.10
N PHE A 304 8.15 -43.01 0.59
CA PHE A 304 7.68 -41.66 0.91
C PHE A 304 6.97 -41.62 2.26
N SER A 305 7.17 -40.52 3.02
CA SER A 305 6.40 -40.23 4.24
C SER A 305 4.95 -39.89 3.91
N THR A 306 4.73 -39.19 2.82
CA THR A 306 3.41 -38.85 2.28
C THR A 306 3.36 -39.31 0.83
N ALA A 307 2.36 -40.09 0.46
CA ALA A 307 2.21 -40.63 -0.88
C ALA A 307 2.10 -39.48 -1.93
N MET A 308 2.66 -39.70 -3.12
CA MET A 308 2.44 -38.80 -4.25
C MET A 308 0.98 -38.90 -4.70
N THR A 309 0.42 -37.79 -5.17
CA THR A 309 -0.99 -37.71 -5.62
C THR A 309 -1.28 -38.54 -6.87
N ASN A 310 -0.26 -38.85 -7.63
CA ASN A 310 -0.34 -39.73 -8.81
C ASN A 310 1.06 -40.23 -9.18
N ALA A 311 1.16 -41.13 -10.14
CA ALA A 311 2.41 -41.73 -10.61
C ALA A 311 3.15 -40.88 -11.66
N ASN A 312 2.65 -39.70 -12.01
CA ASN A 312 3.24 -38.83 -13.05
C ASN A 312 4.31 -37.93 -12.43
N TYR A 313 5.43 -38.48 -12.00
CA TYR A 313 6.58 -37.75 -11.49
C TYR A 313 7.88 -38.20 -12.18
N SER A 314 8.86 -37.32 -12.23
CA SER A 314 10.18 -37.63 -12.73
C SER A 314 11.16 -37.78 -11.58
N ILE A 315 12.10 -38.70 -11.71
CA ILE A 315 13.18 -38.90 -10.75
C ILE A 315 14.48 -38.45 -11.40
N VAL A 316 15.25 -37.64 -10.67
CA VAL A 316 16.59 -37.23 -11.05
C VAL A 316 17.55 -37.67 -9.93
N GLY A 317 18.58 -38.37 -10.26
CA GLY A 317 19.61 -38.81 -9.29
C GLY A 317 20.99 -38.42 -9.76
N SER A 318 21.90 -38.18 -8.80
CA SER A 318 23.34 -38.03 -9.03
C SER A 318 24.12 -38.85 -8.03
N ASN A 319 25.28 -39.35 -8.41
CA ASN A 319 26.22 -40.04 -7.52
C ASN A 319 27.39 -39.11 -7.19
N ILE A 320 27.69 -38.97 -5.92
CA ILE A 320 28.81 -38.17 -5.43
C ILE A 320 29.92 -39.16 -4.98
N GLY A 321 30.91 -39.37 -5.82
CA GLY A 321 32.17 -40.00 -5.46
C GLY A 321 32.39 -41.43 -5.94
N GLN A 322 33.54 -41.60 -6.53
CA GLN A 322 34.31 -42.79 -6.91
C GLN A 322 34.26 -43.17 -8.41
N THR A 323 35.41 -43.48 -8.89
CA THR A 323 35.93 -43.72 -10.23
C THR A 323 35.34 -44.93 -10.98
N ALA A 324 34.03 -45.13 -11.01
CA ALA A 324 33.43 -46.16 -11.86
C ALA A 324 32.13 -45.62 -12.49
N SER A 325 32.03 -45.82 -13.80
CA SER A 325 30.83 -45.51 -14.60
C SER A 325 29.66 -46.36 -14.12
N TYR A 326 28.62 -45.73 -13.56
CA TYR A 326 27.39 -46.38 -13.13
C TYR A 326 26.24 -45.97 -14.02
N ASN A 327 25.57 -46.94 -14.60
CA ASN A 327 24.31 -46.74 -15.31
C ASN A 327 23.18 -46.66 -14.29
N TRP A 328 22.44 -45.58 -14.29
CA TRP A 328 21.19 -45.45 -13.56
C TRP A 328 20.04 -46.00 -14.41
N SER A 329 19.38 -47.02 -13.93
CA SER A 329 18.06 -47.40 -14.47
C SER A 329 17.04 -47.00 -13.40
N VAL A 330 16.09 -46.13 -13.78
CA VAL A 330 14.91 -45.82 -12.95
C VAL A 330 13.87 -46.85 -13.26
N VAL A 331 13.62 -47.77 -12.37
CA VAL A 331 12.45 -48.65 -12.42
C VAL A 331 11.35 -47.98 -11.59
N THR A 332 10.35 -47.42 -12.24
CA THR A 332 9.14 -46.93 -11.57
C THR A 332 8.25 -48.12 -11.24
N GLY A 333 8.45 -48.69 -10.06
CA GLY A 333 7.50 -49.62 -9.46
C GLY A 333 6.31 -48.82 -8.90
N MET A 334 5.14 -48.95 -9.45
CA MET A 334 3.91 -48.46 -8.85
C MET A 334 3.48 -49.43 -7.75
N GLY A 335 3.73 -49.12 -6.49
CA GLY A 335 3.01 -49.70 -5.36
C GLY A 335 1.67 -49.01 -5.26
N THR A 336 0.58 -49.74 -5.38
CA THR A 336 -0.79 -49.35 -5.10
C THR A 336 -0.98 -49.06 -3.62
#